data_5d1bdf5ee898fcbc97e1f83df5c70d2c
#
_entry.id   5d1bdf5ee898fcbc97e1f83df5c70d2c
#
_cell.length_a   1.000
_cell.length_b   1.000
_cell.length_c   1.000
_cell.angle_alpha   90.00
_cell.angle_beta   90.00
_cell.angle_gamma   90.00
#
_symmetry.space_group_name_H-M   'P 1'
#
loop_
_entity.id
_entity.type
_entity.pdbx_description
1 polymer ?
#
loop_
_entity_poly.entity_id
_entity_poly.type
_entity_poly.pdbx_seq_one_letter_code
_entity_poly.pdbx_strand_id
1 'polypeptide(L)'
;MAGAAVLLLLLASLGVGAPRGGAQDAKAAVEAFVARLSDVNVTDLVIVQNLTLYDPNGRHVESTGEQRVLFKLPRRQRLEQTVEGQREVRLAVGDRLFVRRPDGKVYEAPALSRGNARTHLLVPFRRSAADLLIEWRALGVRDDVSHVVRVGGRPVTVIGAMPGDRDVPAVWLDAEYGVVRFVMRETLPTGPALLDLAFSEHRLLPGGFFFPYRQELFVGGKLLMLFAIRSVRVNTNLPDSLFDPDALRREP
;
A
#
# COMPACT_ATOMS: atom_id res chain seq x y z
N MET A 1 32.49 -44.97 54.57
CA MET A 1 33.16 -44.25 53.51
C MET A 1 32.30 -44.33 52.28
N ALA A 2 31.53 -43.27 52.01
CA ALA A 2 30.62 -43.21 50.91
C ALA A 2 31.08 -42.07 49.97
N GLY A 3 31.52 -42.43 48.77
CA GLY A 3 31.95 -41.47 47.76
C GLY A 3 30.75 -40.94 46.97
N ALA A 4 30.52 -39.65 47.06
CA ALA A 4 29.51 -38.97 46.25
C ALA A 4 30.09 -38.65 44.85
N ALA A 5 29.50 -39.22 43.80
CA ALA A 5 29.77 -38.87 42.41
C ALA A 5 28.93 -37.63 42.04
N VAL A 6 29.61 -36.52 41.76
CA VAL A 6 28.98 -35.32 41.21
C VAL A 6 28.84 -35.48 39.72
N LEU A 7 27.60 -35.59 39.22
CA LEU A 7 27.27 -35.63 37.83
C LEU A 7 27.13 -34.18 37.30
N LEU A 8 28.13 -33.70 36.55
CA LEU A 8 28.07 -32.40 35.86
C LEU A 8 27.21 -32.55 34.62
N LEU A 9 25.98 -32.01 34.67
CA LEU A 9 25.11 -31.82 33.52
C LEU A 9 25.60 -30.59 32.72
N LEU A 10 26.26 -30.82 31.59
CA LEU A 10 26.52 -29.80 30.58
C LEU A 10 25.22 -29.49 29.84
N LEU A 11 24.57 -28.40 30.22
CA LEU A 11 23.50 -27.78 29.42
C LEU A 11 24.13 -27.14 28.18
N ALA A 12 24.13 -27.87 27.07
CA ALA A 12 24.36 -27.31 25.75
C ALA A 12 23.18 -26.40 25.40
N SER A 13 23.34 -25.09 25.60
CA SER A 13 22.43 -24.09 25.05
C SER A 13 22.49 -24.12 23.52
N LEU A 14 21.59 -24.87 22.92
CA LEU A 14 21.28 -24.72 21.49
C LEU A 14 20.70 -23.32 21.29
N GLY A 15 21.58 -22.37 21.02
CA GLY A 15 21.19 -21.06 20.52
C GLY A 15 20.50 -21.25 19.18
N VAL A 16 19.17 -21.30 19.19
CA VAL A 16 18.37 -21.16 17.98
C VAL A 16 18.63 -19.74 17.49
N GLY A 17 19.65 -19.57 16.64
CA GLY A 17 19.88 -18.33 15.93
C GLY A 17 18.65 -18.03 15.10
N ALA A 18 17.93 -16.94 15.42
CA ALA A 18 16.88 -16.45 14.55
C ALA A 18 17.46 -16.29 13.14
N PRO A 19 16.80 -16.80 12.09
CA PRO A 19 17.29 -16.65 10.73
C PRO A 19 17.39 -15.15 10.42
N ARG A 20 18.58 -14.66 10.18
CA ARG A 20 18.82 -13.32 9.66
C ARG A 20 18.45 -13.36 8.18
N GLY A 21 17.21 -12.98 7.84
CA GLY A 21 16.82 -12.76 6.45
C GLY A 21 17.66 -11.61 5.88
N GLY A 22 18.23 -11.83 4.69
CA GLY A 22 19.05 -10.85 3.98
C GLY A 22 18.35 -10.29 2.73
N ALA A 23 19.06 -9.48 1.98
CA ALA A 23 18.61 -8.92 0.70
C ALA A 23 18.09 -9.99 -0.29
N GLN A 24 18.67 -11.19 -0.24
CA GLN A 24 18.26 -12.31 -1.09
C GLN A 24 16.85 -12.80 -0.74
N ASP A 25 16.47 -12.80 0.54
CA ASP A 25 15.14 -13.23 0.98
C ASP A 25 14.07 -12.20 0.62
N ALA A 26 14.38 -10.90 0.73
CA ALA A 26 13.52 -9.82 0.29
C ALA A 26 13.22 -9.93 -1.22
N LYS A 27 14.25 -10.07 -2.03
CA LYS A 27 14.12 -10.22 -3.48
C LYS A 27 13.30 -11.47 -3.84
N ALA A 28 13.60 -12.61 -3.24
CA ALA A 28 12.87 -13.86 -3.50
C ALA A 28 11.39 -13.76 -3.14
N ALA A 29 11.05 -13.09 -2.03
CA ALA A 29 9.66 -12.86 -1.63
C ALA A 29 8.90 -11.99 -2.64
N VAL A 30 9.54 -10.93 -3.15
CA VAL A 30 8.93 -10.04 -4.16
C VAL A 30 8.81 -10.76 -5.52
N GLU A 31 9.81 -11.53 -5.92
CA GLU A 31 9.76 -12.34 -7.14
C GLU A 31 8.63 -13.38 -7.10
N ALA A 32 8.47 -14.08 -5.98
CA ALA A 32 7.38 -15.03 -5.79
C ALA A 32 5.99 -14.35 -5.86
N PHE A 33 5.85 -13.18 -5.24
CA PHE A 33 4.62 -12.39 -5.33
C PHE A 33 4.31 -11.96 -6.76
N VAL A 34 5.29 -11.41 -7.48
CA VAL A 34 5.12 -10.96 -8.87
C VAL A 34 4.82 -12.13 -9.80
N ALA A 35 5.53 -13.26 -9.64
CA ALA A 35 5.30 -14.47 -10.44
C ALA A 35 3.85 -14.96 -10.30
N ARG A 36 3.27 -14.86 -9.11
CA ARG A 36 1.87 -15.22 -8.87
C ARG A 36 0.88 -14.31 -9.59
N LEU A 37 1.25 -13.06 -9.85
CA LEU A 37 0.42 -12.10 -10.58
C LEU A 37 0.62 -12.16 -12.10
N SER A 38 1.52 -13.00 -12.61
CA SER A 38 1.85 -13.08 -14.04
C SER A 38 0.65 -13.42 -14.92
N ASP A 39 -0.23 -14.28 -14.43
CA ASP A 39 -1.43 -14.73 -15.15
C ASP A 39 -2.65 -13.83 -14.91
N VAL A 40 -2.52 -12.83 -14.04
CA VAL A 40 -3.60 -11.89 -13.74
C VAL A 40 -3.73 -10.88 -14.87
N ASN A 41 -4.78 -11.02 -15.67
CA ASN A 41 -5.05 -10.10 -16.78
C ASN A 41 -6.02 -9.00 -16.36
N VAL A 42 -5.45 -7.92 -15.80
CA VAL A 42 -6.19 -6.70 -15.46
C VAL A 42 -5.83 -5.60 -16.45
N THR A 43 -6.85 -5.02 -17.08
CA THR A 43 -6.72 -3.86 -17.97
C THR A 43 -7.22 -2.58 -17.31
N ASP A 44 -8.29 -2.71 -16.51
CA ASP A 44 -8.87 -1.60 -15.76
C ASP A 44 -9.53 -2.07 -14.46
N LEU A 45 -9.67 -1.13 -13.53
CA LEU A 45 -10.35 -1.31 -12.24
C LEU A 45 -11.26 -0.12 -11.96
N VAL A 46 -12.44 -0.39 -11.42
CA VAL A 46 -13.32 0.62 -10.83
C VAL A 46 -13.55 0.27 -9.38
N ILE A 47 -13.11 1.16 -8.48
CA ILE A 47 -13.25 1.01 -7.04
C ILE A 47 -14.24 2.06 -6.55
N VAL A 48 -15.24 1.66 -5.81
CA VAL A 48 -16.17 2.56 -5.09
C VAL A 48 -15.97 2.35 -3.60
N GLN A 49 -15.69 3.44 -2.89
CA GLN A 49 -15.34 3.37 -1.48
C GLN A 49 -15.89 4.59 -0.70
N ASN A 50 -16.12 4.38 0.59
CA ASN A 50 -16.36 5.45 1.53
C ASN A 50 -15.02 5.92 2.11
N LEU A 51 -14.87 7.23 2.28
CA LEU A 51 -13.77 7.87 2.97
C LEU A 51 -14.26 8.39 4.32
N THR A 52 -13.52 8.11 5.37
CA THR A 52 -13.67 8.73 6.68
C THR A 52 -12.39 9.45 7.03
N LEU A 53 -12.48 10.74 7.33
CA LEU A 53 -11.37 11.55 7.84
C LEU A 53 -11.52 11.69 9.34
N TYR A 54 -10.40 11.61 10.04
CA TYR A 54 -10.34 11.75 11.49
C TYR A 54 -9.61 13.03 11.88
N ASP A 55 -9.90 13.52 13.05
CA ASP A 55 -9.22 14.65 13.65
C ASP A 55 -7.70 14.38 13.80
N PRO A 56 -6.86 15.39 13.99
CA PRO A 56 -5.41 15.20 14.14
C PRO A 56 -5.00 14.30 15.32
N ASN A 57 -5.92 14.00 16.22
CA ASN A 57 -5.70 13.07 17.33
C ASN A 57 -6.10 11.63 16.97
N GLY A 58 -6.78 11.41 15.85
CA GLY A 58 -7.24 10.11 15.37
C GLY A 58 -8.38 9.52 16.20
N ARG A 59 -9.14 10.35 16.89
CA ARG A 59 -10.18 9.90 17.85
C ARG A 59 -11.61 10.19 17.40
N HIS A 60 -11.83 11.29 16.70
CA HIS A 60 -13.16 11.71 16.27
C HIS A 60 -13.22 11.80 14.76
N VAL A 61 -14.35 11.40 14.20
CA VAL A 61 -14.63 11.59 12.78
C VAL A 61 -14.81 13.09 12.54
N GLU A 62 -13.99 13.65 11.66
CA GLU A 62 -14.05 15.05 11.24
C GLU A 62 -14.98 15.22 10.05
N SER A 63 -14.82 14.36 9.04
CA SER A 63 -15.71 14.37 7.87
C SER A 63 -15.79 12.98 7.21
N THR A 64 -16.81 12.82 6.39
CA THR A 64 -17.00 11.61 5.57
C THR A 64 -17.22 11.98 4.12
N GLY A 65 -16.93 11.06 3.24
CA GLY A 65 -17.13 11.25 1.81
C GLY A 65 -17.21 9.95 1.05
N GLU A 66 -17.46 10.09 -0.22
CA GLU A 66 -17.44 8.99 -1.17
C GLU A 66 -16.34 9.21 -2.20
N GLN A 67 -15.72 8.11 -2.61
CA GLN A 67 -14.71 8.13 -3.67
C GLN A 67 -15.03 7.06 -4.71
N ARG A 68 -14.79 7.42 -5.95
CA ARG A 68 -14.74 6.49 -7.07
C ARG A 68 -13.35 6.59 -7.71
N VAL A 69 -12.62 5.49 -7.69
CA VAL A 69 -11.27 5.43 -8.26
C VAL A 69 -11.30 4.53 -9.49
N LEU A 70 -10.85 5.07 -10.60
CA LEU A 70 -10.75 4.38 -11.87
C LEU A 70 -9.28 4.24 -12.24
N PHE A 71 -8.86 3.03 -12.50
CA PHE A 71 -7.54 2.74 -13.03
C PHE A 71 -7.68 2.17 -14.43
N LYS A 72 -6.88 2.67 -15.35
CA LYS A 72 -6.66 2.06 -16.66
C LYS A 72 -5.17 1.90 -16.89
N LEU A 73 -4.73 0.65 -16.90
CA LEU A 73 -3.32 0.33 -17.01
C LEU A 73 -2.75 0.73 -18.39
N PRO A 74 -1.47 1.10 -18.48
CA PRO A 74 -0.50 1.00 -17.38
C PRO A 74 -0.44 2.21 -16.43
N ARG A 75 -0.83 3.43 -16.81
CA ARG A 75 -0.48 4.65 -16.06
C ARG A 75 -1.58 5.72 -16.10
N ARG A 76 -2.83 5.31 -16.00
CA ARG A 76 -3.96 6.26 -15.97
C ARG A 76 -4.80 6.00 -14.72
N GLN A 77 -5.05 7.06 -13.97
CA GLN A 77 -5.90 7.04 -12.79
C GLN A 77 -6.82 8.25 -12.78
N ARG A 78 -8.08 8.02 -12.46
CA ARG A 78 -9.04 9.08 -12.17
C ARG A 78 -9.63 8.82 -10.78
N LEU A 79 -9.53 9.79 -9.91
CA LEU A 79 -10.16 9.83 -8.59
C LEU A 79 -11.27 10.88 -8.62
N GLU A 80 -12.49 10.47 -8.39
CA GLU A 80 -13.64 11.35 -8.16
C GLU A 80 -13.97 11.27 -6.68
N GLN A 81 -13.97 12.40 -5.99
CA GLN A 81 -14.21 12.47 -4.56
C GLN A 81 -15.30 13.49 -4.27
N THR A 82 -16.21 13.14 -3.36
CA THR A 82 -17.18 14.08 -2.79
C THR A 82 -17.08 14.02 -1.28
N VAL A 83 -16.73 15.14 -0.66
CA VAL A 83 -16.66 15.31 0.80
C VAL A 83 -17.49 16.56 1.14
N GLU A 84 -18.43 16.43 2.06
CA GLU A 84 -19.31 17.54 2.47
C GLU A 84 -20.00 18.24 1.28
N GLY A 85 -20.39 17.48 0.28
CA GLY A 85 -21.00 18.01 -0.95
C GLY A 85 -20.03 18.66 -1.93
N GLN A 86 -18.75 18.82 -1.58
CA GLN A 86 -17.71 19.37 -2.46
C GLN A 86 -17.13 18.27 -3.33
N ARG A 87 -17.31 18.40 -4.65
CA ARG A 87 -16.75 17.43 -5.61
C ARG A 87 -15.39 17.90 -6.12
N GLU A 88 -14.40 17.02 -6.03
CA GLU A 88 -13.07 17.18 -6.63
C GLU A 88 -12.77 15.99 -7.54
N VAL A 89 -12.11 16.24 -8.66
CA VAL A 89 -11.61 15.18 -9.55
C VAL A 89 -10.11 15.34 -9.73
N ARG A 90 -9.38 14.26 -9.51
CA ARG A 90 -7.94 14.16 -9.79
C ARG A 90 -7.72 13.18 -10.92
N LEU A 91 -7.01 13.61 -11.94
CA LEU A 91 -6.70 12.83 -13.12
C LEU A 91 -5.19 12.72 -13.31
N ALA A 92 -4.63 11.53 -13.12
CA ALA A 92 -3.24 11.23 -13.40
C ALA A 92 -3.12 10.50 -14.73
N VAL A 93 -2.28 11.03 -15.63
CA VAL A 93 -1.99 10.47 -16.94
C VAL A 93 -0.48 10.50 -17.16
N GLY A 94 0.15 9.33 -17.12
CA GLY A 94 1.61 9.26 -17.08
C GLY A 94 2.15 9.93 -15.80
N ASP A 95 2.98 10.95 -15.98
CA ASP A 95 3.59 11.71 -14.89
C ASP A 95 2.86 13.04 -14.60
N ARG A 96 1.77 13.32 -15.31
CA ARG A 96 1.00 14.56 -15.17
C ARG A 96 -0.21 14.34 -14.27
N LEU A 97 -0.47 15.32 -13.38
CA LEU A 97 -1.62 15.35 -12.49
C LEU A 97 -2.47 16.60 -12.77
N PHE A 98 -3.73 16.39 -13.11
CA PHE A 98 -4.73 17.44 -13.27
C PHE A 98 -5.73 17.37 -12.14
N VAL A 99 -6.09 18.51 -11.58
CA VAL A 99 -7.07 18.62 -10.50
C VAL A 99 -8.18 19.56 -10.91
N ARG A 100 -9.40 19.05 -10.89
CA ARG A 100 -10.62 19.86 -11.05
C ARG A 100 -11.20 20.09 -9.66
N ARG A 101 -11.28 21.37 -9.28
CA ARG A 101 -11.81 21.81 -7.99
C ARG A 101 -13.34 21.88 -8.00
N PRO A 102 -14.00 22.02 -6.83
CA PRO A 102 -15.45 22.20 -6.74
C PRO A 102 -15.98 23.41 -7.51
N ASP A 103 -15.16 24.45 -7.70
CA ASP A 103 -15.52 25.65 -8.51
C ASP A 103 -15.45 25.40 -10.04
N GLY A 104 -15.16 24.17 -10.46
CA GLY A 104 -15.04 23.76 -11.85
C GLY A 104 -13.69 24.07 -12.50
N LYS A 105 -12.79 24.81 -11.87
CA LYS A 105 -11.47 25.11 -12.42
C LYS A 105 -10.57 23.91 -12.44
N VAL A 106 -9.89 23.70 -13.58
CA VAL A 106 -8.90 22.65 -13.78
C VAL A 106 -7.52 23.25 -13.88
N TYR A 107 -6.60 22.75 -13.08
CA TYR A 107 -5.19 23.13 -13.14
C TYR A 107 -4.32 21.88 -13.17
N GLU A 108 -3.12 22.01 -13.73
CA GLU A 108 -2.10 20.98 -13.65
C GLU A 108 -1.32 21.18 -12.34
N ALA A 109 -1.41 20.19 -11.46
CA ALA A 109 -0.67 20.20 -10.22
C ALA A 109 0.79 19.76 -10.47
N PRO A 110 1.75 20.25 -9.68
CA PRO A 110 3.09 19.66 -9.67
C PRO A 110 2.95 18.16 -9.47
N ALA A 111 3.68 17.40 -10.29
CA ALA A 111 3.71 15.95 -10.13
C ALA A 111 4.09 15.66 -8.67
N LEU A 112 3.13 15.19 -7.89
CA LEU A 112 3.39 14.69 -6.56
C LEU A 112 4.27 13.47 -6.75
N SER A 113 5.56 13.68 -6.66
CA SER A 113 6.59 12.70 -6.98
C SER A 113 6.44 11.39 -6.20
N ARG A 114 5.55 11.34 -5.22
CA ARG A 114 5.37 10.20 -4.32
C ARG A 114 3.92 9.92 -3.90
N GLY A 115 2.96 10.82 -4.15
CA GLY A 115 1.55 10.62 -3.76
C GLY A 115 0.83 9.46 -4.46
N ASN A 116 1.46 8.87 -5.48
CA ASN A 116 0.97 7.68 -6.16
C ASN A 116 1.44 6.36 -5.52
N ALA A 117 2.27 6.40 -4.47
CA ALA A 117 2.78 5.18 -3.83
C ALA A 117 1.64 4.24 -3.41
N ARG A 118 0.56 4.80 -2.84
CA ARG A 118 -0.63 4.01 -2.45
C ARG A 118 -1.28 3.32 -3.65
N THR A 119 -1.38 3.99 -4.78
CA THR A 119 -1.93 3.45 -6.02
C THR A 119 -1.12 2.25 -6.51
N HIS A 120 0.20 2.37 -6.48
CA HIS A 120 1.10 1.30 -6.91
C HIS A 120 1.03 0.07 -6.02
N LEU A 121 0.74 0.25 -4.73
CA LEU A 121 0.54 -0.86 -3.79
C LEU A 121 -0.74 -1.65 -4.07
N LEU A 122 -1.81 -0.96 -4.51
CA LEU A 122 -3.10 -1.57 -4.79
C LEU A 122 -3.17 -2.21 -6.18
N VAL A 123 -2.33 -1.76 -7.12
CA VAL A 123 -2.35 -2.18 -8.53
C VAL A 123 -0.93 -2.61 -8.96
N PRO A 124 -0.40 -3.71 -8.39
CA PRO A 124 0.97 -4.17 -8.66
C PRO A 124 1.10 -4.92 -10.00
N PHE A 125 0.05 -4.94 -10.83
CA PHE A 125 0.01 -5.70 -12.06
C PHE A 125 0.98 -5.17 -13.10
N ARG A 126 1.56 -6.07 -13.90
CA ARG A 126 2.51 -5.76 -14.97
C ARG A 126 3.76 -5.01 -14.48
N ARG A 127 4.17 -5.29 -13.24
CA ARG A 127 5.40 -4.76 -12.64
C ARG A 127 6.39 -5.88 -12.46
N SER A 128 7.67 -5.59 -12.66
CA SER A 128 8.73 -6.53 -12.28
C SER A 128 9.06 -6.42 -10.78
N ALA A 129 9.64 -7.47 -10.21
CA ALA A 129 10.14 -7.42 -8.84
C ALA A 129 11.20 -6.32 -8.66
N ALA A 130 12.04 -6.11 -9.68
CA ALA A 130 13.05 -5.06 -9.67
C ALA A 130 12.43 -3.66 -9.61
N ASP A 131 11.36 -3.39 -10.39
CA ASP A 131 10.67 -2.10 -10.37
C ASP A 131 10.06 -1.82 -9.00
N LEU A 132 9.41 -2.83 -8.38
CA LEU A 132 8.83 -2.68 -7.04
C LEU A 132 9.91 -2.37 -6.00
N LEU A 133 11.03 -3.08 -6.01
CA LEU A 133 12.14 -2.85 -5.10
C LEU A 133 12.79 -1.47 -5.31
N ILE A 134 12.92 -1.01 -6.56
CA ILE A 134 13.41 0.35 -6.86
C ILE A 134 12.47 1.41 -6.28
N GLU A 135 11.17 1.25 -6.44
CA GLU A 135 10.19 2.18 -5.87
C GLU A 135 10.20 2.19 -4.35
N TRP A 136 10.24 1.02 -3.73
CA TRP A 136 10.27 0.93 -2.27
C TRP A 136 11.55 1.53 -1.70
N ARG A 137 12.70 1.32 -2.35
CA ARG A 137 13.96 2.01 -1.98
C ARG A 137 13.83 3.54 -2.09
N ALA A 138 13.19 4.04 -3.13
CA ALA A 138 12.95 5.48 -3.29
C ALA A 138 12.06 6.07 -2.16
N LEU A 139 11.24 5.22 -1.50
CA LEU A 139 10.43 5.56 -0.33
C LEU A 139 11.15 5.29 1.01
N GLY A 140 12.43 4.92 0.95
CA GLY A 140 13.28 4.72 2.12
C GLY A 140 13.32 3.29 2.66
N VAL A 141 12.68 2.32 2.00
CA VAL A 141 12.70 0.91 2.41
C VAL A 141 14.07 0.29 2.09
N ARG A 142 14.66 -0.37 3.05
CA ARG A 142 15.92 -1.09 2.93
C ARG A 142 15.65 -2.53 2.49
N ASP A 143 15.97 -2.88 1.26
CA ASP A 143 15.78 -4.24 0.74
C ASP A 143 16.92 -5.22 1.10
N ASP A 144 17.95 -4.73 1.81
CA ASP A 144 19.01 -5.54 2.41
C ASP A 144 18.64 -6.15 3.77
N VAL A 145 17.47 -5.80 4.30
CA VAL A 145 16.96 -6.28 5.59
C VAL A 145 15.59 -6.91 5.39
N SER A 146 15.44 -8.15 5.81
CA SER A 146 14.12 -8.81 5.84
C SER A 146 14.03 -9.87 6.94
N HIS A 147 12.82 -10.15 7.37
CA HIS A 147 12.49 -11.26 8.27
C HIS A 147 11.04 -11.68 8.11
N VAL A 148 10.68 -12.84 8.64
CA VAL A 148 9.31 -13.34 8.57
C VAL A 148 8.63 -13.18 9.92
N VAL A 149 7.41 -12.68 9.89
CA VAL A 149 6.50 -12.58 11.06
C VAL A 149 5.20 -13.34 10.77
N ARG A 150 4.39 -13.55 11.80
CA ARG A 150 3.02 -14.07 11.63
C ARG A 150 2.00 -12.97 11.90
N VAL A 151 1.15 -12.70 10.92
CA VAL A 151 0.04 -11.74 11.01
C VAL A 151 -1.26 -12.51 10.77
N GLY A 152 -2.14 -12.56 11.76
CA GLY A 152 -3.38 -13.34 11.66
C GLY A 152 -3.14 -14.83 11.39
N GLY A 153 -2.02 -15.40 11.88
CA GLY A 153 -1.62 -16.79 11.64
C GLY A 153 -0.88 -17.03 10.31
N ARG A 154 -0.83 -16.05 9.41
CA ARG A 154 -0.19 -16.15 8.09
C ARG A 154 1.27 -15.69 8.13
N PRO A 155 2.19 -16.34 7.39
CA PRO A 155 3.55 -15.85 7.26
C PRO A 155 3.57 -14.59 6.39
N VAL A 156 4.22 -13.55 6.87
CA VAL A 156 4.38 -12.26 6.18
C VAL A 156 5.86 -11.90 6.20
N THR A 157 6.43 -11.60 5.05
CA THR A 157 7.80 -11.12 4.94
C THR A 157 7.83 -9.62 5.19
N VAL A 158 8.53 -9.20 6.23
CA VAL A 158 8.82 -7.79 6.50
C VAL A 158 10.13 -7.43 5.79
N ILE A 159 10.08 -6.42 4.94
CA ILE A 159 11.22 -5.91 4.18
C ILE A 159 11.49 -4.49 4.64
N GLY A 160 12.72 -4.16 5.04
CA GLY A 160 13.13 -2.82 5.43
C GLY A 160 13.27 -2.59 6.93
N ALA A 161 12.76 -3.47 7.78
CA ALA A 161 12.83 -3.35 9.23
C ALA A 161 13.43 -4.59 9.88
N MET A 162 14.13 -4.42 10.99
CA MET A 162 14.53 -5.49 11.90
C MET A 162 13.40 -5.83 12.89
N PRO A 163 13.39 -7.03 13.49
CA PRO A 163 12.46 -7.32 14.58
C PRO A 163 12.54 -6.28 15.70
N GLY A 164 11.39 -5.65 16.00
CA GLY A 164 11.29 -4.60 17.03
C GLY A 164 11.36 -3.17 16.50
N ASP A 165 11.81 -2.93 15.27
CA ASP A 165 11.76 -1.60 14.66
C ASP A 165 10.30 -1.19 14.39
N ARG A 166 9.96 0.08 14.76
CA ARG A 166 8.60 0.61 14.61
C ARG A 166 8.51 1.83 13.70
N ASP A 167 9.58 2.63 13.69
CA ASP A 167 9.58 3.96 13.07
C ASP A 167 10.53 4.02 11.87
N VAL A 168 10.56 2.95 11.09
CA VAL A 168 11.37 2.84 9.88
C VAL A 168 10.51 2.48 8.67
N PRO A 169 10.86 2.97 7.47
CA PRO A 169 10.20 2.56 6.24
C PRO A 169 10.33 1.05 6.03
N ALA A 170 9.19 0.39 5.79
CA ALA A 170 9.15 -1.06 5.61
C ALA A 170 7.88 -1.50 4.87
N VAL A 171 7.94 -2.69 4.27
CA VAL A 171 6.83 -3.35 3.59
C VAL A 171 6.55 -4.69 4.27
N TRP A 172 5.30 -4.97 4.58
CA TRP A 172 4.82 -6.28 5.02
C TRP A 172 4.17 -6.96 3.82
N LEU A 173 4.82 -7.96 3.27
CA LEU A 173 4.40 -8.68 2.07
C LEU A 173 3.88 -10.08 2.44
N ASP A 174 2.59 -10.30 2.28
CA ASP A 174 1.96 -11.63 2.29
C ASP A 174 2.06 -12.22 0.88
N ALA A 175 2.46 -13.47 0.77
CA ALA A 175 2.64 -14.12 -0.52
C ALA A 175 1.34 -14.22 -1.32
N GLU A 176 0.19 -14.19 -0.68
CA GLU A 176 -1.13 -14.31 -1.31
C GLU A 176 -1.86 -12.97 -1.41
N TYR A 177 -1.88 -12.19 -0.35
CA TYR A 177 -2.60 -10.92 -0.30
C TYR A 177 -1.80 -9.75 -0.89
N GLY A 178 -0.50 -9.91 -1.06
CA GLY A 178 0.39 -8.82 -1.45
C GLY A 178 0.78 -7.95 -0.26
N VAL A 179 0.91 -6.66 -0.48
CA VAL A 179 1.27 -5.72 0.58
C VAL A 179 0.11 -5.59 1.56
N VAL A 180 0.33 -5.99 2.82
CA VAL A 180 -0.66 -5.90 3.91
C VAL A 180 -0.39 -4.73 4.85
N ARG A 181 0.82 -4.18 4.82
CA ARG A 181 1.19 -2.93 5.51
C ARG A 181 2.37 -2.29 4.81
N PHE A 182 2.38 -0.97 4.78
CA PHE A 182 3.46 -0.19 4.20
C PHE A 182 3.75 1.06 5.04
N VAL A 183 4.95 1.16 5.55
CA VAL A 183 5.44 2.34 6.27
C VAL A 183 6.42 3.08 5.38
N MET A 184 6.21 4.39 5.18
CA MET A 184 7.07 5.23 4.34
C MET A 184 7.28 6.61 4.97
N ARG A 185 8.36 7.26 4.59
CA ARG A 185 8.60 8.67 4.94
C ARG A 185 8.00 9.57 3.88
N GLU A 186 7.26 10.57 4.32
CA GLU A 186 6.66 11.58 3.45
C GLU A 186 6.87 12.98 4.06
N THR A 187 6.92 14.00 3.21
CA THR A 187 6.96 15.39 3.66
C THR A 187 5.55 15.97 3.54
N LEU A 188 4.90 16.12 4.67
CA LEU A 188 3.60 16.77 4.78
C LEU A 188 3.80 18.30 4.92
N PRO A 189 2.76 19.12 4.75
CA PRO A 189 2.82 20.57 5.02
C PRO A 189 3.30 20.89 6.45
N THR A 190 3.08 19.99 7.39
CA THR A 190 3.51 20.08 8.80
C THR A 190 4.95 19.62 9.04
N GLY A 191 5.64 19.12 8.03
CA GLY A 191 7.02 18.61 8.11
C GLY A 191 7.12 17.10 7.78
N PRO A 192 8.33 16.52 7.96
CA PRO A 192 8.55 15.10 7.72
C PRO A 192 7.69 14.24 8.65
N ALA A 193 7.03 13.22 8.10
CA ALA A 193 6.18 12.30 8.82
C ALA A 193 6.38 10.85 8.34
N LEU A 194 6.06 9.89 9.22
CA LEU A 194 5.87 8.50 8.84
C LEU A 194 4.39 8.28 8.55
N LEU A 195 4.12 7.85 7.33
CA LEU A 195 2.83 7.35 6.91
C LEU A 195 2.84 5.83 7.06
N ASP A 196 1.82 5.29 7.71
CA ASP A 196 1.63 3.87 7.92
C ASP A 196 0.30 3.46 7.29
N LEU A 197 0.37 2.71 6.21
CA LEU A 197 -0.78 2.20 5.47
C LEU A 197 -1.01 0.75 5.87
N ALA A 198 -2.19 0.43 6.39
CA ALA A 198 -2.60 -0.93 6.69
C ALA A 198 -3.74 -1.37 5.76
N PHE A 199 -3.65 -2.61 5.29
CA PHE A 199 -4.59 -3.22 4.36
C PHE A 199 -5.17 -4.50 4.97
N SER A 200 -6.49 -4.61 5.00
CA SER A 200 -7.20 -5.74 5.61
C SER A 200 -8.49 -6.08 4.86
N GLU A 201 -9.21 -7.09 5.33
CA GLU A 201 -10.44 -7.57 4.72
C GLU A 201 -10.25 -7.97 3.24
N HIS A 202 -9.18 -8.70 2.95
CA HIS A 202 -8.85 -9.12 1.59
C HIS A 202 -9.91 -10.06 1.03
N ARG A 203 -10.38 -9.77 -0.18
CA ARG A 203 -11.36 -10.58 -0.92
C ARG A 203 -10.80 -10.97 -2.27
N LEU A 204 -11.04 -12.21 -2.65
CA LEU A 204 -10.68 -12.70 -3.98
C LEU A 204 -11.59 -12.04 -5.02
N LEU A 205 -10.97 -11.42 -6.03
CA LEU A 205 -11.67 -10.79 -7.14
C LEU A 205 -11.69 -11.67 -8.40
N PRO A 206 -12.60 -11.41 -9.33
CA PRO A 206 -12.51 -11.96 -10.69
C PRO A 206 -11.13 -11.62 -11.28
N GLY A 207 -10.46 -12.62 -11.85
CA GLY A 207 -9.07 -12.49 -12.32
C GLY A 207 -8.04 -13.13 -11.40
N GLY A 208 -8.46 -13.69 -10.24
CA GLY A 208 -7.60 -14.55 -9.42
C GLY A 208 -6.63 -13.83 -8.49
N PHE A 209 -6.91 -12.60 -8.08
CA PHE A 209 -6.10 -11.84 -7.14
C PHE A 209 -6.92 -11.32 -5.95
N PHE A 210 -6.26 -11.09 -4.83
CA PHE A 210 -6.87 -10.52 -3.64
C PHE A 210 -6.78 -8.99 -3.65
N PHE A 211 -7.84 -8.35 -3.15
CA PHE A 211 -7.90 -6.90 -3.01
C PHE A 211 -8.37 -6.54 -1.59
N PRO A 212 -7.72 -5.57 -0.88
CA PRO A 212 -8.11 -5.17 0.45
C PRO A 212 -9.40 -4.33 0.42
N TYR A 213 -10.39 -4.69 1.22
CA TYR A 213 -11.64 -3.96 1.34
C TYR A 213 -11.64 -2.94 2.47
N ARG A 214 -10.59 -2.96 3.30
CA ARG A 214 -10.34 -1.95 4.33
C ARG A 214 -8.91 -1.45 4.21
N GLN A 215 -8.75 -0.13 4.17
CA GLN A 215 -7.45 0.53 4.10
C GLN A 215 -7.42 1.65 5.13
N GLU A 216 -6.39 1.69 5.93
CA GLU A 216 -6.20 2.64 7.02
C GLU A 216 -4.88 3.37 6.82
N LEU A 217 -4.91 4.70 6.98
CA LEU A 217 -3.72 5.55 6.97
C LEU A 217 -3.53 6.15 8.35
N PHE A 218 -2.38 5.85 8.93
CA PHE A 218 -1.94 6.43 10.19
C PHE A 218 -0.79 7.41 9.95
N VAL A 219 -0.75 8.46 10.78
CA VAL A 219 0.35 9.42 10.86
C VAL A 219 0.77 9.53 12.31
N GLY A 220 2.04 9.21 12.60
CA GLY A 220 2.52 9.17 13.97
C GLY A 220 1.69 8.26 14.90
N GLY A 221 1.22 7.13 14.38
CA GLY A 221 0.40 6.15 15.11
C GLY A 221 -1.08 6.56 15.31
N LYS A 222 -1.53 7.68 14.75
CA LYS A 222 -2.91 8.15 14.84
C LYS A 222 -3.63 7.89 13.53
N LEU A 223 -4.84 7.32 13.58
CA LEU A 223 -5.65 7.07 12.39
C LEU A 223 -6.10 8.41 11.79
N LEU A 224 -5.66 8.69 10.57
CA LEU A 224 -6.01 9.92 9.85
C LEU A 224 -7.11 9.68 8.83
N MET A 225 -7.06 8.54 8.13
CA MET A 225 -8.03 8.20 7.09
C MET A 225 -8.38 6.72 7.13
N LEU A 226 -9.65 6.43 6.88
CA LEU A 226 -10.16 5.08 6.65
C LEU A 226 -10.89 5.06 5.31
N PHE A 227 -10.56 4.06 4.48
CA PHE A 227 -11.27 3.77 3.25
C PHE A 227 -11.95 2.41 3.40
N ALA A 228 -13.27 2.43 3.35
CA ALA A 228 -14.10 1.22 3.35
C ALA A 228 -14.60 0.98 1.93
N ILE A 229 -14.07 -0.06 1.27
CA ILE A 229 -14.37 -0.38 -0.11
C ILE A 229 -15.76 -1.04 -0.19
N ARG A 230 -16.65 -0.47 -0.99
CA ARG A 230 -18.00 -1.02 -1.24
C ARG A 230 -17.99 -2.02 -2.37
N SER A 231 -17.27 -1.72 -3.44
CA SER A 231 -17.18 -2.61 -4.60
C SER A 231 -15.89 -2.38 -5.39
N VAL A 232 -15.44 -3.46 -6.02
CA VAL A 232 -14.36 -3.44 -7.01
C VAL A 232 -14.86 -4.17 -8.24
N ARG A 233 -14.73 -3.54 -9.41
CA ARG A 233 -15.02 -4.16 -10.71
C ARG A 233 -13.75 -4.18 -11.54
N VAL A 234 -13.53 -5.30 -12.21
CA VAL A 234 -12.32 -5.59 -12.99
C VAL A 234 -12.70 -5.69 -14.46
N ASN A 235 -11.89 -5.15 -15.35
CA ASN A 235 -12.02 -5.26 -16.79
C ASN A 235 -13.38 -4.77 -17.31
N THR A 236 -13.76 -3.57 -16.92
CA THR A 236 -15.03 -2.93 -17.28
C THR A 236 -14.99 -2.21 -18.62
N ASN A 237 -13.85 -2.25 -19.29
CA ASN A 237 -13.60 -1.60 -20.56
C ASN A 237 -13.79 -0.07 -20.51
N LEU A 238 -13.12 0.57 -19.55
CA LEU A 238 -13.21 2.02 -19.34
C LEU A 238 -12.83 2.79 -20.62
N PRO A 239 -13.67 3.75 -21.09
CA PRO A 239 -13.35 4.55 -22.25
C PRO A 239 -12.17 5.51 -21.97
N ASP A 240 -11.36 5.78 -22.99
CA ASP A 240 -10.18 6.66 -22.89
C ASP A 240 -10.56 8.11 -22.56
N SER A 241 -11.75 8.55 -22.96
CA SER A 241 -12.26 9.89 -22.67
C SER A 241 -12.34 10.22 -21.18
N LEU A 242 -12.50 9.21 -20.30
CA LEU A 242 -12.46 9.41 -18.85
C LEU A 242 -11.09 9.86 -18.33
N PHE A 243 -10.05 9.64 -19.13
CA PHE A 243 -8.66 9.96 -18.80
C PHE A 243 -8.08 11.07 -19.70
N ASP A 244 -8.96 11.82 -20.38
CA ASP A 244 -8.59 12.96 -21.21
C ASP A 244 -8.67 14.27 -20.39
N PRO A 245 -7.56 15.01 -20.22
CA PRO A 245 -7.56 16.29 -19.51
C PRO A 245 -8.47 17.34 -20.15
N ASP A 246 -8.64 17.31 -21.48
CA ASP A 246 -9.51 18.26 -22.15
C ASP A 246 -10.99 17.91 -21.97
N ALA A 247 -11.32 16.62 -21.90
CA ALA A 247 -12.64 16.19 -21.49
C ALA A 247 -12.95 16.63 -20.05
N LEU A 248 -11.98 16.50 -19.11
CA LEU A 248 -12.13 16.94 -17.73
C LEU A 248 -12.45 18.45 -17.61
N ARG A 249 -11.88 19.30 -18.49
CA ARG A 249 -12.16 20.74 -18.52
C ARG A 249 -13.58 21.08 -18.98
N ARG A 250 -14.20 20.20 -19.74
CA ARG A 250 -15.55 20.37 -20.29
C ARG A 250 -16.65 19.75 -19.44
N GLU A 251 -16.28 19.03 -18.38
CA GLU A 251 -17.28 18.46 -17.46
C GLU A 251 -18.09 19.57 -16.77
N PRO A 252 -19.41 19.37 -16.55
CA PRO A 252 -20.28 20.31 -15.87
C PRO A 252 -19.92 20.51 -14.39
#